data_d3ff6248fbad817994b1c9178713f397
#
_entry.id   d3ff6248fbad817994b1c9178713f397
#
_cell.length_a   1.000
_cell.length_b   1.000
_cell.length_c   1.000
_cell.angle_alpha   90.00
_cell.angle_beta   90.00
_cell.angle_gamma   90.00
#
_symmetry.space_group_name_H-M   'P 1'
#
loop_
_entity.id
_entity.type
_entity.pdbx_description
1 polymer ?
#
loop_
_entity_poly.entity_id
_entity_poly.type
_entity_poly.pdbx_seq_one_letter_code
_entity_poly.pdbx_strand_id
1 'polypeptide(L)' 'MAGKAKSVYLTITVKGKLNAVFRKVFFNASDYNTYVKTDEFKAQWPTTEYDIIKETY' A
#
# COMPACT_ATOMS: atom_id res chain seq x y z
N MET A 1 -3.56 -21.93 -16.55
CA MET A 1 -3.07 -21.83 -15.58
C MET A 1 -3.49 -20.82 -14.83
N ALA A 2 -3.92 -21.04 -14.09
CA ALA A 2 -4.45 -20.14 -13.43
C ALA A 2 -3.70 -19.65 -12.48
N GLY A 3 -4.16 -18.97 -11.76
CA GLY A 3 -3.61 -18.67 -10.60
C GLY A 3 -2.43 -17.82 -10.57
N LYS A 4 -2.20 -17.07 -11.59
CA LYS A 4 -1.13 -16.20 -11.50
C LYS A 4 -1.51 -15.13 -10.56
N ALA A 5 -0.89 -15.03 -9.44
CA ALA A 5 -1.16 -14.01 -8.48
C ALA A 5 -0.66 -12.69 -9.01
N LYS A 6 -1.43 -11.64 -8.80
CA LYS A 6 -1.02 -10.32 -9.22
C LYS A 6 -0.28 -9.65 -8.09
N SER A 7 0.80 -8.97 -8.44
CA SER A 7 1.54 -8.20 -7.45
C SER A 7 0.78 -6.94 -7.10
N VAL A 8 0.83 -6.56 -5.85
CA VAL A 8 0.18 -5.35 -5.37
C VAL A 8 1.26 -4.37 -4.94
N TYR A 9 1.20 -3.18 -5.49
CA TYR A 9 2.18 -2.14 -5.18
C TYR A 9 1.53 -1.10 -4.29
N LEU A 10 2.17 -0.83 -3.18
CA LEU A 10 1.71 0.18 -2.25
C LEU A 10 2.62 1.39 -2.35
N THR A 11 2.03 2.55 -2.55
CA THR A 11 2.78 3.80 -2.60
C THR A 11 2.12 4.78 -1.64
N ILE A 12 2.92 5.45 -0.83
CA ILE A 12 2.39 6.43 0.11
C ILE A 12 3.02 7.78 -0.20
N THR A 13 2.19 8.79 -0.36
CA THR A 13 2.65 10.15 -0.62
C THR A 13 2.10 11.07 0.45
N VAL A 14 2.78 12.17 0.68
CA VAL A 14 2.25 13.20 1.58
C VAL A 14 1.04 13.82 0.90
N LYS A 15 -0.04 14.02 1.66
CA LYS A 15 -1.26 14.57 1.09
C LYS A 15 -0.98 15.90 0.40
N GLY A 16 -1.41 15.99 -0.83
CA GLY A 16 -1.18 17.17 -1.63
C GLY A 16 0.16 17.20 -2.35
N LYS A 17 0.97 16.16 -2.18
CA LYS A 17 2.25 16.07 -2.87
C LYS A 17 2.24 14.87 -3.78
N LEU A 18 3.14 14.86 -4.77
CA LEU A 18 3.21 13.75 -5.70
C LEU A 18 4.38 12.82 -5.44
N ASN A 19 5.31 13.23 -4.57
CA ASN A 19 6.48 12.41 -4.32
C ASN A 19 6.18 11.31 -3.33
N ALA A 20 6.57 10.10 -3.67
CA ALA A 20 6.37 8.97 -2.78
C ALA A 20 7.35 9.03 -1.61
N VAL A 21 6.84 8.80 -0.41
CA VAL A 21 7.70 8.74 0.78
C VAL A 21 7.91 7.30 1.22
N PHE A 22 7.13 6.37 0.69
CA PHE A 22 7.26 4.96 1.04
C PHE A 22 6.66 4.11 -0.07
N ARG A 23 7.32 3.00 -0.40
CA ARG A 23 6.81 2.08 -1.42
C ARG A 23 7.11 0.66 -0.98
N LYS A 24 6.19 -0.25 -1.26
CA LYS A 24 6.37 -1.64 -0.92
C LYS A 24 5.61 -2.51 -1.91
N VAL A 25 6.16 -3.67 -2.21
CA VAL A 25 5.54 -4.62 -3.13
C VAL A 25 5.10 -5.84 -2.33
N PHE A 26 3.88 -6.31 -2.62
CA PHE A 26 3.36 -7.52 -2.00
C PHE A 26 3.09 -8.55 -3.10
N PHE A 27 3.29 -9.81 -2.78
CA PHE A 27 3.09 -10.86 -3.77
C PHE A 27 1.61 -11.08 -4.09
N ASN A 28 0.73 -10.74 -3.19
CA ASN A 28 -0.70 -10.93 -3.43
C ASN A 28 -1.51 -9.95 -2.59
N ALA A 29 -2.81 -9.89 -2.89
CA ALA A 29 -3.68 -8.93 -2.21
C ALA A 29 -3.89 -9.27 -0.74
N SER A 30 -3.81 -10.55 -0.39
CA SER A 30 -3.99 -10.96 0.99
C SER A 30 -2.90 -10.37 1.88
N ASP A 31 -1.65 -10.43 1.43
CA ASP A 31 -0.55 -9.87 2.19
C ASP A 31 -0.69 -8.36 2.30
N TYR A 32 -1.12 -7.71 1.23
CA TYR A 32 -1.34 -6.27 1.25
C TYR A 32 -2.41 -5.93 2.28
N ASN A 33 -3.54 -6.63 2.23
CA ASN A 33 -4.64 -6.33 3.14
C ASN A 33 -4.25 -6.53 4.61
N THR A 34 -3.48 -7.59 4.88
CA THR A 34 -3.03 -7.84 6.24
C THR A 34 -2.13 -6.71 6.73
N TYR A 35 -1.23 -6.26 5.86
CA TYR A 35 -0.28 -5.21 6.24
C TYR A 35 -1.00 -3.89 6.55
N VAL A 36 -1.92 -3.47 5.68
CA VAL A 36 -2.55 -2.16 5.86
C VAL A 36 -3.60 -2.14 6.95
N LYS A 37 -3.99 -3.31 7.46
CA LYS A 37 -4.95 -3.34 8.55
C LYS A 37 -4.31 -3.28 9.91
N THR A 38 -2.99 -3.34 10.00
CA THR A 38 -2.33 -3.31 11.29
C THR A 38 -2.42 -1.91 11.90
N ASP A 39 -2.43 -1.86 13.21
CA ASP A 39 -2.46 -0.59 13.90
C ASP A 39 -1.16 0.16 13.69
N GLU A 40 -0.06 -0.57 13.55
CA GLU A 40 1.23 0.05 13.29
C GLU A 40 1.23 0.81 11.97
N PHE A 41 0.64 0.21 10.94
CA PHE A 41 0.58 0.88 9.64
C PHE A 41 -0.26 2.15 9.76
N LYS A 42 -1.41 2.06 10.41
CA LYS A 42 -2.31 3.20 10.52
C LYS A 42 -1.70 4.32 11.35
N ALA A 43 -0.93 3.97 12.36
CA ALA A 43 -0.28 4.98 13.19
C ALA A 43 0.86 5.66 12.45
N GLN A 44 1.59 4.90 11.62
CA GLN A 44 2.72 5.46 10.91
C GLN A 44 2.29 6.30 9.71
N TRP A 45 1.19 5.89 9.04
CA TRP A 45 0.74 6.58 7.84
C TRP A 45 -0.73 6.98 7.95
N PRO A 46 -1.07 7.92 8.83
CA PRO A 46 -2.47 8.32 8.99
C PRO A 46 -3.01 8.95 7.69
N THR A 47 -4.21 8.53 7.30
CA THR A 47 -4.78 8.99 6.05
C THR A 47 -5.18 10.46 6.07
N THR A 48 -5.13 11.08 7.25
CA THR A 48 -5.35 12.52 7.34
C THR A 48 -4.16 13.31 6.81
N GLU A 49 -2.97 12.68 6.77
CA GLU A 49 -1.75 13.36 6.34
C GLU A 49 -1.10 12.71 5.13
N TYR A 50 -1.48 11.50 4.77
CA TYR A 50 -0.86 10.77 3.68
C TYR A 50 -1.90 10.17 2.76
N ASP A 51 -1.56 10.04 1.50
CA ASP A 51 -2.40 9.36 0.53
C ASP A 51 -1.84 7.96 0.31
N ILE A 52 -2.71 6.97 0.34
CA ILE A 52 -2.33 5.57 0.17
C ILE A 52 -2.78 5.16 -1.22
N ILE A 53 -1.85 4.79 -2.06
CA ILE A 53 -2.13 4.43 -3.43
C ILE A 53 -1.85 2.94 -3.62
N LYS A 54 -2.86 2.21 -4.10
CA LYS A 54 -2.72 0.79 -4.34
C LYS A 54 -2.82 0.55 -5.83
N GLU A 55 -1.87 -0.20 -6.37
CA GLU A 55 -1.89 -0.59 -7.76
C GLU A 55 -1.70 -2.09 -7.85
N THR A 56 -2.41 -2.73 -8.78
CA THR A 56 -2.34 -4.18 -8.94
C THR A 56 -1.89 -4.48 -10.36
N TYR A 57 -0.90 -5.37 -10.48
CA TYR A 57 -0.36 -5.73 -11.79
C TYR A 57 -0.33 -7.22 -12.03
#